data_08f0258c883196ed05ed0391197b9a8c
#
_entry.id   08f0258c883196ed05ed0391197b9a8c
#
_cell.length_a   1.000
_cell.length_b   1.000
_cell.length_c   1.000
_cell.angle_alpha   90.00
_cell.angle_beta   90.00
_cell.angle_gamma   90.00
#
_symmetry.space_group_name_H-M   'P 1'
#
loop_
_entity.id
_entity.type
_entity.pdbx_description
1 polymer ?
#
loop_
_entity_poly.entity_id
_entity_poly.type
_entity_poly.pdbx_seq_one_letter_code
_entity_poly.pdbx_strand_id
1 'polypeptide(L)'
;MNEIKLTENRSINEKFYTLHHESGLDIYVIPKKHSTAFAVFGTRYGSADRTFKLAGENDWLTVPDGVAHFLEHKMFENEDGTDAFSLYAPFGGNANAFTSFTTTVYLFSCTEHFDENLRVLLSFVTSPHFTEETVRKEQGIIGEEIKMYIDNPSWRVYFNLLRALYVHHPVF
;
A
#
# COMPACT_ATOMS: atom_id res chain seq x y z
N MET A 1 -3.42 -13.00 -25.46
CA MET A 1 -4.06 -11.65 -25.36
C MET A 1 -4.83 -11.62 -24.04
N ASN A 2 -4.51 -10.66 -23.20
CA ASN A 2 -5.22 -10.51 -21.94
C ASN A 2 -6.66 -10.04 -22.23
N GLU A 3 -7.65 -10.82 -21.83
CA GLU A 3 -9.06 -10.52 -22.09
C GLU A 3 -9.56 -9.45 -21.12
N ILE A 4 -10.07 -8.34 -21.66
CA ILE A 4 -10.72 -7.31 -20.84
C ILE A 4 -12.18 -7.70 -20.65
N LYS A 5 -12.58 -7.90 -19.39
CA LYS A 5 -13.94 -8.27 -19.03
C LYS A 5 -14.70 -7.04 -18.49
N LEU A 6 -15.86 -6.74 -19.07
CA LEU A 6 -16.80 -5.75 -18.55
C LEU A 6 -17.78 -6.42 -17.56
N THR A 7 -17.94 -5.82 -16.39
CA THR A 7 -18.97 -6.16 -15.42
C THR A 7 -19.89 -4.95 -15.22
N GLU A 8 -21.20 -5.17 -15.29
CA GLU A 8 -22.22 -4.13 -15.11
C GLU A 8 -23.17 -4.52 -13.98
N ASN A 9 -23.48 -3.57 -13.12
CA ASN A 9 -24.55 -3.66 -12.13
C ASN A 9 -25.63 -2.63 -12.45
N ARG A 10 -26.72 -3.07 -13.08
CA ARG A 10 -27.80 -2.19 -13.55
C ARG A 10 -28.59 -1.57 -12.39
N SER A 11 -28.67 -2.23 -11.22
CA SER A 11 -29.45 -1.73 -10.08
C SER A 11 -28.87 -0.45 -9.48
N ILE A 12 -27.56 -0.29 -9.54
CA ILE A 12 -26.84 0.89 -9.05
C ILE A 12 -26.20 1.72 -10.18
N ASN A 13 -26.49 1.34 -11.46
CA ASN A 13 -25.96 1.97 -12.67
C ASN A 13 -24.41 2.09 -12.66
N GLU A 14 -23.75 1.02 -12.26
CA GLU A 14 -22.29 0.96 -12.16
C GLU A 14 -21.71 -0.06 -13.13
N LYS A 15 -20.52 0.26 -13.64
CA LYS A 15 -19.73 -0.67 -14.46
C LYS A 15 -18.24 -0.55 -14.15
N PHE A 16 -17.54 -1.65 -14.32
CA PHE A 16 -16.08 -1.68 -14.23
C PHE A 16 -15.50 -2.70 -15.21
N TYR A 17 -14.25 -2.48 -15.57
CA TYR A 17 -13.47 -3.39 -16.39
C TYR A 17 -12.47 -4.12 -15.52
N THR A 18 -12.23 -5.38 -15.80
CA THR A 18 -11.18 -6.19 -15.18
C THR A 18 -10.25 -6.73 -16.25
N LEU A 19 -8.97 -6.78 -15.92
CA LEU A 19 -7.92 -7.35 -16.74
C LEU A 19 -6.96 -8.11 -15.84
N HIS A 20 -6.67 -9.36 -16.16
CA HIS A 20 -5.57 -10.12 -15.55
C HIS A 20 -4.34 -9.98 -16.46
N HIS A 21 -3.32 -9.27 -15.98
CA HIS A 21 -2.08 -9.06 -16.73
C HIS A 21 -1.16 -10.28 -16.60
N GLU A 22 -0.34 -10.54 -17.62
CA GLU A 22 0.59 -11.69 -17.65
C GLU A 22 1.62 -11.68 -16.51
N SER A 23 1.88 -10.52 -15.90
CA SER A 23 2.72 -10.38 -14.68
C SER A 23 2.03 -10.91 -13.42
N GLY A 24 0.76 -11.33 -13.49
CA GLY A 24 -0.05 -11.70 -12.33
C GLY A 24 -0.81 -10.55 -11.67
N LEU A 25 -0.68 -9.31 -12.20
CA LEU A 25 -1.41 -8.15 -11.67
C LEU A 25 -2.87 -8.18 -12.12
N ASP A 26 -3.80 -8.07 -11.18
CA ASP A 26 -5.21 -7.83 -11.42
C ASP A 26 -5.48 -6.34 -11.52
N ILE A 27 -6.01 -5.89 -12.67
CA ILE A 27 -6.28 -4.48 -12.95
C ILE A 27 -7.78 -4.26 -12.98
N TYR A 28 -8.25 -3.25 -12.27
CA TYR A 28 -9.64 -2.83 -12.21
C TYR A 28 -9.77 -1.37 -12.67
N VAL A 29 -10.61 -1.10 -13.66
CA VAL A 29 -10.87 0.25 -14.14
C VAL A 29 -12.34 0.59 -13.97
N ILE A 30 -12.63 1.63 -13.19
CA ILE A 30 -13.98 2.08 -12.86
C ILE A 30 -14.16 3.49 -13.45
N PRO A 31 -14.69 3.62 -14.68
CA PRO A 31 -14.87 4.93 -15.31
C PRO A 31 -15.93 5.76 -14.57
N LYS A 32 -15.57 6.96 -14.17
CA LYS A 32 -16.47 7.93 -13.51
C LYS A 32 -16.39 9.28 -14.21
N LYS A 33 -17.50 10.03 -14.17
CA LYS A 33 -17.55 11.40 -14.68
C LYS A 33 -17.22 12.39 -13.55
N HIS A 34 -15.97 12.38 -13.11
CA HIS A 34 -15.45 13.30 -12.10
C HIS A 34 -14.28 14.11 -12.67
N SER A 35 -14.03 15.28 -12.11
CA SER A 35 -12.86 16.09 -12.44
C SER A 35 -11.57 15.53 -11.85
N THR A 36 -11.69 14.68 -10.83
CA THR A 36 -10.55 14.04 -10.15
C THR A 36 -10.47 12.59 -10.56
N ALA A 37 -9.30 12.17 -11.01
CA ALA A 37 -8.93 10.77 -11.19
C ALA A 37 -8.24 10.25 -9.92
N PHE A 38 -8.36 8.94 -9.71
CA PHE A 38 -7.80 8.25 -8.54
C PHE A 38 -7.20 6.92 -8.98
N ALA A 39 -5.99 6.62 -8.56
CA ALA A 39 -5.38 5.32 -8.79
C ALA A 39 -4.84 4.72 -7.50
N VAL A 40 -4.93 3.40 -7.40
CA VAL A 40 -4.52 2.61 -6.25
C VAL A 40 -3.68 1.42 -6.72
N PHE A 41 -2.55 1.21 -6.09
CA PHE A 41 -1.77 -0.03 -6.19
C PHE A 41 -1.76 -0.69 -4.80
N GLY A 42 -2.29 -1.90 -4.71
CA GLY A 42 -2.42 -2.60 -3.43
C GLY A 42 -1.84 -4.01 -3.47
N THR A 43 -1.29 -4.45 -2.35
CA THR A 43 -0.85 -5.82 -2.12
C THR A 43 -1.72 -6.48 -1.07
N ARG A 44 -1.87 -7.81 -1.15
CA ARG A 44 -2.53 -8.62 -0.10
C ARG A 44 -1.50 -9.01 0.97
N TYR A 45 -0.81 -8.00 1.49
CA TYR A 45 0.17 -8.14 2.55
C TYR A 45 0.00 -6.99 3.54
N GLY A 46 -0.29 -7.30 4.78
CA GLY A 46 -0.54 -6.32 5.84
C GLY A 46 0.09 -6.72 7.16
N SER A 47 -0.19 -5.97 8.23
CA SER A 47 0.47 -6.15 9.53
C SER A 47 0.17 -7.50 10.22
N ALA A 48 -0.91 -8.19 9.83
CA ALA A 48 -1.26 -9.52 10.34
C ALA A 48 -0.54 -10.67 9.60
N ASP A 49 0.07 -10.40 8.44
CA ASP A 49 0.74 -11.40 7.60
C ASP A 49 2.19 -11.60 8.05
N ARG A 50 2.38 -12.19 9.23
CA ARG A 50 3.69 -12.39 9.85
C ARG A 50 4.41 -13.66 9.41
N THR A 51 3.67 -14.68 8.99
CA THR A 51 4.22 -15.97 8.61
C THR A 51 3.67 -16.39 7.25
N PHE A 52 4.54 -16.51 6.28
CA PHE A 52 4.19 -16.80 4.88
C PHE A 52 5.30 -17.59 4.19
N LYS A 53 5.03 -18.05 2.97
CA LYS A 53 6.03 -18.64 2.08
C LYS A 53 6.31 -17.71 0.92
N LEU A 54 7.57 -17.55 0.57
CA LEU A 54 7.95 -16.90 -0.68
C LEU A 54 7.65 -17.81 -1.87
N ALA A 55 7.35 -17.22 -3.01
CA ALA A 55 7.11 -17.97 -4.22
C ALA A 55 8.35 -18.81 -4.60
N GLY A 56 8.15 -20.12 -4.76
CA GLY A 56 9.23 -21.05 -5.05
C GLY A 56 9.97 -21.62 -3.82
N GLU A 57 9.68 -21.13 -2.61
CA GLU A 57 10.27 -21.62 -1.38
C GLU A 57 9.38 -22.66 -0.68
N ASN A 58 10.02 -23.63 0.00
CA ASN A 58 9.32 -24.66 0.76
C ASN A 58 9.17 -24.28 2.25
N ASP A 59 10.04 -23.45 2.76
CA ASP A 59 10.10 -23.08 4.16
C ASP A 59 9.19 -21.89 4.47
N TRP A 60 8.67 -21.89 5.70
CA TRP A 60 7.93 -20.75 6.24
C TRP A 60 8.89 -19.67 6.71
N LEU A 61 8.67 -18.45 6.26
CA LEU A 61 9.33 -17.25 6.75
C LEU A 61 8.44 -16.58 7.78
N THR A 62 8.98 -16.29 8.96
CA THR A 62 8.32 -15.47 9.98
C THR A 62 9.09 -14.18 10.14
N VAL A 63 8.40 -13.05 9.97
CA VAL A 63 8.96 -11.71 10.07
C VAL A 63 8.54 -11.04 11.37
N PRO A 64 9.31 -10.07 11.87
CA PRO A 64 8.94 -9.26 13.05
C PRO A 64 7.63 -8.49 12.82
N ASP A 65 6.99 -8.09 13.92
CA ASP A 65 5.83 -7.20 13.88
C ASP A 65 6.21 -5.85 13.26
N GLY A 66 5.27 -5.29 12.48
CA GLY A 66 5.45 -3.98 11.84
C GLY A 66 6.21 -3.97 10.52
N VAL A 67 6.70 -5.13 10.01
CA VAL A 67 7.43 -5.19 8.73
C VAL A 67 6.60 -4.66 7.57
N ALA A 68 5.30 -4.94 7.50
CA ALA A 68 4.44 -4.42 6.43
C ALA A 68 4.39 -2.87 6.41
N HIS A 69 4.23 -2.25 7.57
CA HIS A 69 4.25 -0.79 7.72
C HIS A 69 5.65 -0.21 7.45
N PHE A 70 6.69 -0.88 7.91
CA PHE A 70 8.07 -0.50 7.62
C PHE A 70 8.36 -0.51 6.11
N LEU A 71 7.90 -1.54 5.39
CA LEU A 71 8.03 -1.62 3.94
C LEU A 71 7.25 -0.50 3.24
N GLU A 72 6.05 -0.15 3.74
CA GLU A 72 5.29 0.97 3.19
C GLU A 72 6.11 2.25 3.16
N HIS A 73 6.71 2.63 4.29
CA HIS A 73 7.57 3.81 4.37
C HIS A 73 8.78 3.70 3.44
N LYS A 74 9.45 2.56 3.45
CA LYS A 74 10.68 2.36 2.67
C LYS A 74 10.48 2.38 1.16
N MET A 75 9.31 2.06 0.66
CA MET A 75 9.02 2.11 -0.78
C MET A 75 9.05 3.54 -1.35
N PHE A 76 8.91 4.56 -0.52
CA PHE A 76 8.97 5.96 -0.97
C PHE A 76 10.39 6.51 -1.15
N GLU A 77 11.41 5.80 -0.70
CA GLU A 77 12.80 6.23 -0.85
C GLU A 77 13.43 5.66 -2.12
N ASN A 78 13.79 6.53 -3.04
CA ASN A 78 14.46 6.16 -4.28
C ASN A 78 15.98 5.98 -4.10
N GLU A 79 16.64 5.33 -5.07
CA GLU A 79 18.09 5.08 -5.08
C GLU A 79 18.93 6.37 -5.03
N ASP A 80 18.43 7.44 -5.63
CA ASP A 80 19.08 8.76 -5.65
C ASP A 80 18.84 9.58 -4.36
N GLY A 81 18.18 8.99 -3.37
CA GLY A 81 17.83 9.64 -2.11
C GLY A 81 16.63 10.60 -2.18
N THR A 82 15.95 10.67 -3.33
CA THR A 82 14.72 11.45 -3.45
C THR A 82 13.52 10.70 -2.84
N ASP A 83 12.57 11.47 -2.33
CA ASP A 83 11.29 10.94 -1.89
C ASP A 83 10.32 10.84 -3.06
N ALA A 84 9.72 9.67 -3.27
CA ALA A 84 8.74 9.44 -4.33
C ALA A 84 7.55 10.42 -4.28
N PHE A 85 7.16 10.93 -3.11
CA PHE A 85 6.15 11.99 -3.00
C PHE A 85 6.53 13.25 -3.77
N SER A 86 7.83 13.60 -3.79
CA SER A 86 8.31 14.78 -4.52
C SER A 86 8.15 14.66 -6.03
N LEU A 87 8.12 13.44 -6.56
CA LEU A 87 7.97 13.18 -8.00
C LEU A 87 6.56 13.49 -8.52
N TYR A 88 5.57 13.57 -7.64
CA TYR A 88 4.20 13.94 -8.01
C TYR A 88 4.01 15.45 -8.15
N ALA A 89 4.84 16.26 -7.50
CA ALA A 89 4.67 17.71 -7.47
C ALA A 89 4.61 18.38 -8.85
N PRO A 90 5.46 18.02 -9.84
CA PRO A 90 5.38 18.59 -11.19
C PRO A 90 4.08 18.31 -11.94
N PHE A 91 3.37 17.24 -11.54
CA PHE A 91 2.17 16.73 -12.19
C PHE A 91 0.88 16.99 -11.38
N GLY A 92 0.98 17.73 -10.26
CA GLY A 92 -0.18 18.06 -9.43
C GLY A 92 -0.84 16.85 -8.77
N GLY A 93 -0.13 15.73 -8.63
CA GLY A 93 -0.62 14.55 -7.95
C GLY A 93 -0.57 14.71 -6.43
N ASN A 94 -1.61 14.22 -5.76
CA ASN A 94 -1.67 14.11 -4.29
C ASN A 94 -1.58 12.63 -3.93
N ALA A 95 -0.41 12.19 -3.47
CA ALA A 95 -0.12 10.80 -3.14
C ALA A 95 -0.32 10.51 -1.65
N ASN A 96 -0.61 9.26 -1.34
CA ASN A 96 -0.69 8.74 0.01
C ASN A 96 -0.43 7.23 0.02
N ALA A 97 -0.24 6.66 1.22
CA ALA A 97 -0.20 5.22 1.42
C ALA A 97 -0.80 4.87 2.79
N PHE A 98 -1.11 3.61 2.97
CA PHE A 98 -1.49 3.08 4.28
C PHE A 98 -1.27 1.57 4.34
N THR A 99 -0.98 1.08 5.53
CA THR A 99 -0.94 -0.34 5.88
C THR A 99 -2.09 -0.68 6.82
N SER A 100 -2.87 -1.69 6.44
CA SER A 100 -3.90 -2.29 7.27
C SER A 100 -3.47 -3.66 7.79
N PHE A 101 -4.37 -4.40 8.42
CA PHE A 101 -4.07 -5.77 8.87
C PHE A 101 -3.82 -6.75 7.72
N THR A 102 -4.41 -6.53 6.55
CA THR A 102 -4.41 -7.47 5.43
C THR A 102 -3.91 -6.91 4.11
N THR A 103 -3.65 -5.60 4.05
CA THR A 103 -3.24 -4.94 2.80
C THR A 103 -2.27 -3.80 3.07
N THR A 104 -1.35 -3.57 2.14
CA THR A 104 -0.58 -2.33 2.01
C THR A 104 -0.95 -1.68 0.69
N VAL A 105 -1.22 -0.38 0.73
CA VAL A 105 -1.81 0.36 -0.40
C VAL A 105 -1.05 1.65 -0.62
N TYR A 106 -0.72 1.92 -1.89
CA TYR A 106 -0.17 3.18 -2.39
C TYR A 106 -1.17 3.78 -3.35
N LEU A 107 -1.38 5.08 -3.31
CA LEU A 107 -2.42 5.73 -4.10
C LEU A 107 -2.04 7.16 -4.46
N PHE A 108 -2.69 7.68 -5.47
CA PHE A 108 -2.71 9.11 -5.75
C PHE A 108 -4.09 9.57 -6.27
N SER A 109 -4.34 10.85 -6.15
CA SER A 109 -5.41 11.56 -6.84
C SER A 109 -4.83 12.71 -7.63
N CYS A 110 -5.43 13.02 -8.80
CA CYS A 110 -5.03 14.15 -9.63
C CYS A 110 -6.22 14.67 -10.44
N THR A 111 -6.14 15.91 -10.93
CA THR A 111 -7.10 16.50 -11.87
C THR A 111 -6.59 16.46 -13.29
N GLU A 112 -5.28 16.46 -13.47
CA GLU A 112 -4.57 16.44 -14.75
C GLU A 112 -3.38 15.50 -14.67
N HIS A 113 -2.72 15.22 -15.79
CA HIS A 113 -1.48 14.41 -15.85
C HIS A 113 -1.61 13.02 -15.22
N PHE A 114 -2.75 12.34 -15.47
CA PHE A 114 -3.00 11.01 -14.89
C PHE A 114 -1.91 9.99 -15.27
N ASP A 115 -1.49 9.98 -16.54
CA ASP A 115 -0.50 9.00 -17.02
C ASP A 115 0.87 9.20 -16.39
N GLU A 116 1.30 10.45 -16.19
CA GLU A 116 2.56 10.79 -15.52
C GLU A 116 2.50 10.39 -14.05
N ASN A 117 1.43 10.73 -13.36
CA ASN A 117 1.22 10.32 -11.97
C ASN A 117 1.16 8.79 -11.81
N LEU A 118 0.52 8.08 -12.74
CA LEU A 118 0.49 6.62 -12.75
C LEU A 118 1.89 6.02 -12.97
N ARG A 119 2.70 6.61 -13.85
CA ARG A 119 4.09 6.19 -14.04
C ARG A 119 4.92 6.38 -12.77
N VAL A 120 4.74 7.49 -12.05
CA VAL A 120 5.38 7.70 -10.74
C VAL A 120 4.98 6.59 -9.77
N LEU A 121 3.67 6.29 -9.62
CA LEU A 121 3.19 5.23 -8.74
C LEU A 121 3.86 3.89 -9.08
N LEU A 122 3.80 3.49 -10.34
CA LEU A 122 4.34 2.19 -10.76
C LEU A 122 5.87 2.14 -10.64
N SER A 123 6.59 3.24 -10.84
CA SER A 123 8.05 3.26 -10.77
C SER A 123 8.57 2.91 -9.38
N PHE A 124 8.07 3.56 -8.32
CA PHE A 124 8.61 3.31 -6.99
C PHE A 124 8.09 2.01 -6.36
N VAL A 125 6.83 1.60 -6.63
CA VAL A 125 6.33 0.31 -6.09
C VAL A 125 6.97 -0.91 -6.73
N THR A 126 7.63 -0.77 -7.88
CA THR A 126 8.33 -1.87 -8.57
C THR A 126 9.85 -1.81 -8.45
N SER A 127 10.40 -0.77 -7.84
CA SER A 127 11.86 -0.54 -7.76
C SER A 127 12.28 -0.18 -6.32
N PRO A 128 12.12 -1.12 -5.37
CA PRO A 128 12.47 -0.85 -3.98
C PRO A 128 13.99 -0.65 -3.81
N HIS A 129 14.37 0.33 -2.99
CA HIS A 129 15.77 0.60 -2.64
C HIS A 129 15.99 0.51 -1.13
N PHE A 130 16.89 -0.39 -0.70
CA PHE A 130 17.22 -0.60 0.70
C PHE A 130 18.71 -0.55 0.92
N THR A 131 19.16 0.27 1.87
CA THR A 131 20.50 0.27 2.42
C THR A 131 20.44 0.13 3.93
N GLU A 132 21.52 -0.32 4.57
CA GLU A 132 21.57 -0.41 6.02
C GLU A 132 21.36 0.96 6.68
N GLU A 133 21.90 2.02 6.09
CA GLU A 133 21.74 3.38 6.59
C GLU A 133 20.29 3.84 6.54
N THR A 134 19.63 3.66 5.40
CA THR A 134 18.23 4.12 5.22
C THR A 134 17.26 3.30 6.04
N VAL A 135 17.53 2.00 6.25
CA VAL A 135 16.77 1.14 7.16
C VAL A 135 16.88 1.62 8.60
N ARG A 136 18.08 1.94 9.08
CA ARG A 136 18.29 2.47 10.44
C ARG A 136 17.60 3.82 10.67
N LYS A 137 17.67 4.70 9.68
CA LYS A 137 16.98 6.01 9.72
C LYS A 137 15.48 5.82 9.88
N GLU A 138 14.89 4.95 9.07
CA GLU A 138 13.44 4.71 9.07
C GLU A 138 12.96 4.04 10.35
N GLN A 139 13.75 3.15 10.95
CA GLN A 139 13.45 2.59 12.28
C GLN A 139 13.30 3.67 13.35
N GLY A 140 14.11 4.74 13.28
CA GLY A 140 13.99 5.89 14.17
C GLY A 140 12.68 6.66 13.96
N ILE A 141 12.29 6.91 12.71
CA ILE A 141 11.06 7.63 12.34
C ILE A 141 9.83 6.87 12.84
N ILE A 142 9.74 5.58 12.51
CA ILE A 142 8.63 4.71 12.94
C ILE A 142 8.58 4.58 14.47
N GLY A 143 9.74 4.56 15.14
CA GLY A 143 9.81 4.57 16.59
C GLY A 143 9.14 5.79 17.22
N GLU A 144 9.28 6.97 16.64
CA GLU A 144 8.58 8.19 17.09
C GLU A 144 7.08 8.14 16.74
N GLU A 145 6.73 7.62 15.58
CA GLU A 145 5.32 7.43 15.20
C GLU A 145 4.58 6.49 16.16
N ILE A 146 5.18 5.37 16.54
CA ILE A 146 4.60 4.45 17.53
C ILE A 146 4.30 5.16 18.85
N LYS A 147 5.18 6.06 19.32
CA LYS A 147 4.94 6.84 20.53
C LYS A 147 3.70 7.72 20.43
N MET A 148 3.48 8.35 19.27
CA MET A 148 2.28 9.16 19.03
C MET A 148 0.99 8.33 19.13
N TYR A 149 1.00 7.09 18.63
CA TYR A 149 -0.15 6.18 18.76
C TYR A 149 -0.37 5.71 20.19
N ILE A 150 0.70 5.41 20.95
CA ILE A 150 0.61 4.97 22.34
C ILE A 150 -0.05 6.06 23.23
N ASP A 151 0.21 7.34 22.95
CA ASP A 151 -0.33 8.46 23.72
C ASP A 151 -1.78 8.82 23.32
N ASN A 152 -2.29 8.24 22.23
CA ASN A 152 -3.66 8.52 21.77
C ASN A 152 -4.68 7.60 22.46
N PRO A 153 -5.65 8.14 23.26
CA PRO A 153 -6.61 7.31 24.00
C PRO A 153 -7.50 6.45 23.10
N SER A 154 -7.89 6.93 21.91
CA SER A 154 -8.73 6.19 20.97
C SER A 154 -8.02 4.95 20.44
N TRP A 155 -6.74 5.07 20.07
CA TRP A 155 -5.92 3.95 19.66
C TRP A 155 -5.72 2.94 20.80
N ARG A 156 -5.50 3.41 22.01
CA ARG A 156 -5.38 2.54 23.20
C ARG A 156 -6.64 1.73 23.45
N VAL A 157 -7.81 2.37 23.36
CA VAL A 157 -9.09 1.66 23.51
C VAL A 157 -9.26 0.62 22.41
N TYR A 158 -8.98 0.98 21.16
CA TYR A 158 -9.10 0.07 20.02
C TYR A 158 -8.20 -1.17 20.16
N PHE A 159 -6.90 -0.97 20.42
CA PHE A 159 -5.98 -2.10 20.58
C PHE A 159 -6.25 -2.93 21.84
N ASN A 160 -6.68 -2.32 22.94
CA ASN A 160 -7.08 -3.06 24.13
C ASN A 160 -8.35 -3.90 23.88
N LEU A 161 -9.29 -3.39 23.09
CA LEU A 161 -10.45 -4.16 22.64
C LEU A 161 -10.04 -5.38 21.81
N LEU A 162 -9.15 -5.20 20.82
CA LEU A 162 -8.65 -6.32 20.03
C LEU A 162 -7.98 -7.38 20.89
N ARG A 163 -7.13 -6.98 21.85
CA ARG A 163 -6.50 -7.91 22.81
C ARG A 163 -7.49 -8.63 23.71
N ALA A 164 -8.61 -8.01 24.04
CA ALA A 164 -9.65 -8.64 24.83
C ALA A 164 -10.49 -9.64 24.00
N LEU A 165 -10.66 -9.39 22.71
CA LEU A 165 -11.45 -10.23 21.80
C LEU A 165 -10.67 -11.44 21.27
N TYR A 166 -9.37 -11.30 21.07
CA TYR A 166 -8.54 -12.31 20.41
C TYR A 166 -7.41 -12.80 21.35
N VAL A 167 -7.18 -14.11 21.39
CA VAL A 167 -6.15 -14.73 22.23
C VAL A 167 -4.88 -15.07 21.43
N HIS A 168 -5.04 -15.47 20.16
CA HIS A 168 -3.94 -15.95 19.30
C HIS A 168 -3.97 -15.37 17.89
N HIS A 169 -4.65 -14.26 17.68
CA HIS A 169 -4.75 -13.64 16.36
C HIS A 169 -3.67 -12.56 16.18
N PRO A 170 -3.01 -12.47 15.00
CA PRO A 170 -1.91 -11.51 14.75
C PRO A 170 -2.37 -10.05 14.55
N VAL A 171 -3.55 -9.64 15.01
CA VAL A 171 -4.05 -8.25 14.93
C VAL A 171 -3.62 -7.38 16.12
N PHE A 172 -2.83 -7.92 17.06
CA PHE A 172 -2.33 -7.19 18.24
C PHE A 172 -0.93 -7.66 18.61
#